data_c89b547818e6001abaea2f4b8944a0c6
#
_entry.id   c89b547818e6001abaea2f4b8944a0c6
#
_cell.length_a   1.000
_cell.length_b   1.000
_cell.length_c   1.000
_cell.angle_alpha   90.00
_cell.angle_beta   90.00
_cell.angle_gamma   90.00
#
_symmetry.space_group_name_H-M   'P 1'
#
loop_
_entity.id
_entity.type
_entity.pdbx_description
1 polymer ?
#
loop_
_entity_poly.entity_id
_entity_poly.type
_entity_poly.pdbx_seq_one_letter_code
_entity_poly.pdbx_strand_id
1 'polypeptide(L)'
;GAGEVLCYDGMTGRYFKSSVEAIKKAQNEINHSLMHSGPESLSAFYGLIGLPATSMSDELGWNSNELMDITFSTTMSPEGEPCIAIDFARAPIPHYFRTY
;
A
#
# COMPACT_ATOMS: atom_id res chain seq x y z
N GLY A 1 -9.90 -1.07 -15.76
CA GLY A 1 -11.06 -1.97 -15.93
C GLY A 1 -12.33 -1.41 -15.30
N ALA A 2 -13.43 -2.11 -15.46
CA ALA A 2 -14.70 -1.70 -14.89
C ALA A 2 -14.58 -1.63 -13.36
N GLY A 3 -15.10 -0.56 -12.74
CA GLY A 3 -15.06 -0.36 -11.30
C GLY A 3 -13.79 0.30 -10.78
N GLU A 4 -12.82 0.55 -11.64
CA GLU A 4 -11.62 1.27 -11.24
C GLU A 4 -11.87 2.76 -11.11
N VAL A 5 -11.25 3.36 -10.10
CA VAL A 5 -11.32 4.79 -9.83
C VAL A 5 -9.91 5.34 -9.69
N LEU A 6 -9.80 6.65 -9.77
CA LEU A 6 -8.52 7.30 -9.52
C LEU A 6 -8.17 7.20 -8.05
N CYS A 7 -6.95 6.76 -7.77
CA CYS A 7 -6.42 6.62 -6.42
C CYS A 7 -5.14 7.43 -6.28
N TYR A 8 -4.81 7.76 -5.04
CA TYR A 8 -3.62 8.53 -4.69
C TYR A 8 -2.87 7.81 -3.57
N ASP A 9 -1.58 7.57 -3.79
CA ASP A 9 -0.72 6.97 -2.78
C ASP A 9 -0.04 8.08 -1.96
N GLY A 10 -0.41 8.19 -0.69
CA GLY A 10 0.11 9.24 0.19
C GLY A 10 1.60 9.11 0.49
N MET A 11 2.16 7.91 0.40
CA MET A 11 3.60 7.70 0.67
C MET A 11 4.49 8.30 -0.42
N THR A 12 4.10 8.13 -1.69
CA THR A 12 4.95 8.54 -2.82
C THR A 12 4.37 9.69 -3.63
N GLY A 13 3.13 10.11 -3.33
CA GLY A 13 2.48 11.19 -4.05
C GLY A 13 2.07 10.82 -5.48
N ARG A 14 1.89 9.53 -5.77
CA ARG A 14 1.58 9.06 -7.11
C ARG A 14 0.11 8.71 -7.25
N TYR A 15 -0.40 8.90 -8.47
CA TYR A 15 -1.77 8.51 -8.83
C TYR A 15 -1.77 7.18 -9.55
N PHE A 16 -2.84 6.40 -9.37
CA PHE A 16 -3.00 5.10 -10.02
C PHE A 16 -4.48 4.76 -10.10
N LYS A 17 -4.82 3.78 -10.93
CA LYS A 17 -6.19 3.31 -11.08
C LYS A 17 -6.36 2.02 -10.29
N SER A 18 -7.35 1.96 -9.41
CA SER A 18 -7.67 0.77 -8.63
C SER A 18 -9.06 0.91 -8.02
N SER A 19 -9.35 0.10 -7.01
CA SER A 19 -10.60 0.16 -6.26
C SER A 19 -10.32 -0.13 -4.79
N VAL A 20 -11.22 0.32 -3.91
CA VAL A 20 -11.11 0.01 -2.48
C VAL A 20 -11.05 -1.51 -2.25
N GLU A 21 -11.86 -2.26 -3.00
CA GLU A 21 -11.88 -3.72 -2.88
C GLU A 21 -10.53 -4.34 -3.25
N ALA A 22 -9.93 -3.91 -4.35
CA ALA A 22 -8.64 -4.41 -4.80
C ALA A 22 -7.53 -4.07 -3.81
N ILE A 23 -7.55 -2.86 -3.26
CA ILE A 23 -6.56 -2.41 -2.28
C ILE A 23 -6.70 -3.20 -0.98
N LYS A 24 -7.93 -3.42 -0.51
CA LYS A 24 -8.17 -4.25 0.69
C LYS A 24 -7.75 -5.69 0.48
N LYS A 25 -7.98 -6.25 -0.71
CA LYS A 25 -7.52 -7.59 -1.04
C LYS A 25 -6.00 -7.68 -0.98
N ALA A 26 -5.31 -6.68 -1.52
CA ALA A 26 -3.85 -6.62 -1.46
C ALA A 26 -3.35 -6.55 -0.01
N GLN A 27 -3.98 -5.71 0.83
CA GLN A 27 -3.67 -5.64 2.25
C GLN A 27 -3.83 -7.00 2.93
N ASN A 28 -4.93 -7.70 2.64
CA ASN A 28 -5.17 -9.02 3.23
C ASN A 28 -4.12 -10.03 2.80
N GLU A 29 -3.69 -10.00 1.55
CA GLU A 29 -2.62 -10.88 1.06
C GLU A 29 -1.28 -10.59 1.77
N ILE A 30 -0.93 -9.32 1.91
CA ILE A 30 0.29 -8.93 2.64
C ILE A 30 0.20 -9.40 4.09
N ASN A 31 -0.89 -9.12 4.78
CA ASN A 31 -1.05 -9.50 6.18
C ASN A 31 -1.04 -11.02 6.37
N HIS A 32 -1.62 -11.77 5.45
CA HIS A 32 -1.56 -13.24 5.49
C HIS A 32 -0.10 -13.70 5.41
N SER A 33 0.67 -13.11 4.49
CA SER A 33 2.10 -13.41 4.35
C SER A 33 2.88 -13.03 5.61
N LEU A 34 2.61 -11.86 6.20
CA LEU A 34 3.27 -11.42 7.44
C LEU A 34 3.06 -12.41 8.57
N MET A 35 1.86 -13.00 8.67
CA MET A 35 1.53 -13.94 9.74
C MET A 35 2.07 -15.35 9.48
N HIS A 36 2.23 -15.76 8.24
CA HIS A 36 2.50 -17.16 7.89
C HIS A 36 3.84 -17.39 7.20
N SER A 37 4.41 -16.38 6.54
CA SER A 37 5.62 -16.56 5.73
C SER A 37 6.79 -15.70 6.20
N GLY A 38 6.56 -14.45 6.52
CA GLY A 38 7.61 -13.56 6.97
C GLY A 38 7.41 -12.12 6.54
N PRO A 39 8.44 -11.29 6.72
CA PRO A 39 8.38 -9.87 6.38
C PRO A 39 8.06 -9.61 4.90
N GLU A 40 7.41 -8.48 4.63
CA GLU A 40 7.03 -8.06 3.28
C GLU A 40 7.40 -6.61 3.06
N SER A 41 7.90 -6.28 1.87
CA SER A 41 8.26 -4.92 1.51
C SER A 41 7.05 -4.10 1.08
N LEU A 42 7.19 -2.77 1.15
CA LEU A 42 6.22 -1.86 0.55
C LEU A 42 6.11 -2.10 -0.96
N SER A 43 7.23 -2.46 -1.61
CA SER A 43 7.24 -2.81 -3.03
C SER A 43 6.36 -4.01 -3.34
N ALA A 44 6.31 -5.01 -2.46
CA ALA A 44 5.42 -6.16 -2.62
C ALA A 44 3.96 -5.73 -2.64
N PHE A 45 3.58 -4.84 -1.73
CA PHE A 45 2.24 -4.27 -1.72
C PHE A 45 1.96 -3.47 -3.00
N TYR A 46 2.88 -2.60 -3.40
CA TYR A 46 2.72 -1.80 -4.63
C TYR A 46 2.52 -2.69 -5.86
N GLY A 47 3.25 -3.79 -5.95
CA GLY A 47 3.09 -4.74 -7.05
C GLY A 47 1.68 -5.31 -7.14
N LEU A 48 1.02 -5.52 -5.99
CA LEU A 48 -0.34 -6.06 -5.96
C LEU A 48 -1.40 -5.04 -6.41
N ILE A 49 -1.12 -3.74 -6.27
CA ILE A 49 -2.07 -2.69 -6.65
C ILE A 49 -1.69 -1.97 -7.95
N GLY A 50 -0.63 -2.42 -8.61
CA GLY A 50 -0.24 -1.89 -9.92
C GLY A 50 0.63 -0.65 -9.89
N LEU A 51 1.23 -0.31 -8.74
CA LEU A 51 2.20 0.78 -8.65
C LEU A 51 3.62 0.24 -8.84
N PRO A 52 4.41 0.85 -9.71
CA PRO A 52 5.82 0.47 -9.83
C PRO A 52 6.59 0.66 -8.52
N ALA A 53 7.50 -0.24 -8.23
CA ALA A 53 8.40 -0.12 -7.09
C ALA A 53 9.33 1.10 -7.25
N THR A 54 9.76 1.64 -6.12
CA THR A 54 10.79 2.68 -6.07
C THR A 54 11.93 2.18 -5.20
N SER A 55 13.08 2.86 -5.24
CA SER A 55 14.19 2.51 -4.35
C SER A 55 13.78 2.61 -2.88
N MET A 56 12.95 3.60 -2.54
CA MET A 56 12.42 3.76 -1.18
C MET A 56 11.51 2.59 -0.81
N SER A 57 10.59 2.20 -1.69
CA SER A 57 9.64 1.14 -1.38
C SER A 57 10.29 -0.24 -1.26
N ASP A 58 11.47 -0.42 -1.85
CA ASP A 58 12.23 -1.65 -1.68
C ASP A 58 12.83 -1.79 -0.28
N GLU A 59 13.10 -0.68 0.37
CA GLU A 59 13.78 -0.66 1.66
C GLU A 59 12.85 -0.57 2.87
N LEU A 60 11.58 -0.31 2.64
CA LEU A 60 10.56 -0.19 3.67
C LEU A 60 9.61 -1.37 3.63
N GLY A 61 9.06 -1.72 4.78
CA GLY A 61 8.08 -2.81 4.84
C GLY A 61 7.54 -3.04 6.23
N TRP A 62 6.96 -4.22 6.40
CA TRP A 62 6.32 -4.63 7.65
C TRP A 62 6.78 -6.03 8.03
N ASN A 63 6.52 -6.41 9.27
CA ASN A 63 6.75 -7.76 9.77
C ASN A 63 5.58 -8.16 10.68
N SER A 64 5.67 -9.34 11.31
CA SER A 64 4.59 -9.87 12.13
C SER A 64 4.34 -9.07 13.42
N ASN A 65 5.25 -8.17 13.80
CA ASN A 65 5.06 -7.35 14.99
C ASN A 65 3.98 -6.29 14.80
N GLU A 66 3.81 -5.84 13.55
CA GLU A 66 2.85 -4.78 13.24
C GLU A 66 2.31 -5.01 11.85
N LEU A 67 1.08 -5.50 11.77
CA LEU A 67 0.45 -5.76 10.49
C LEU A 67 0.13 -4.47 9.75
N MET A 68 0.01 -4.58 8.44
CA MET A 68 -0.36 -3.47 7.56
C MET A 68 -1.80 -3.04 7.85
N ASP A 69 -2.04 -1.74 7.92
CA ASP A 69 -3.36 -1.17 8.16
C ASP A 69 -3.54 0.09 7.32
N ILE A 70 -4.27 -0.03 6.22
CA ILE A 70 -4.50 1.06 5.28
C ILE A 70 -5.68 1.91 5.75
N THR A 71 -5.50 3.24 5.70
CA THR A 71 -6.57 4.19 5.89
C THR A 71 -6.97 4.80 4.56
N PHE A 72 -8.27 4.96 4.35
CA PHE A 72 -8.84 5.51 3.12
C PHE A 72 -9.44 6.88 3.42
N SER A 73 -9.25 7.81 2.49
CA SER A 73 -9.89 9.12 2.54
C SER A 73 -10.18 9.56 1.10
N THR A 74 -10.88 10.68 0.95
CA THR A 74 -11.13 11.26 -0.36
C THR A 74 -10.36 12.56 -0.49
N THR A 75 -9.88 12.83 -1.68
CA THR A 75 -9.16 14.06 -2.00
C THR A 75 -9.45 14.44 -3.46
N MET A 76 -8.93 15.57 -3.90
CA MET A 76 -9.06 16.01 -5.29
C MET A 76 -7.70 15.98 -5.95
N SER A 77 -7.65 15.54 -7.20
CA SER A 77 -6.45 15.63 -8.01
C SER A 77 -6.18 17.09 -8.38
N PRO A 78 -4.97 17.42 -8.86
CA PRO A 78 -4.69 18.78 -9.36
C PRO A 78 -5.65 19.23 -10.46
N GLU A 79 -6.19 18.29 -11.23
CA GLU A 79 -7.15 18.58 -12.31
C GLU A 79 -8.60 18.66 -11.82
N GLY A 80 -8.82 18.57 -10.49
CA GLY A 80 -10.15 18.65 -9.90
C GLY A 80 -10.95 17.37 -9.96
N GLU A 81 -10.31 16.22 -10.19
CA GLU A 81 -10.96 14.93 -10.22
C GLU A 81 -10.97 14.32 -8.81
N PRO A 82 -12.13 13.81 -8.32
CA PRO A 82 -12.14 13.14 -7.01
C PRO A 82 -11.33 11.85 -7.06
N CYS A 83 -10.57 11.59 -6.01
CA CYS A 83 -9.81 10.36 -5.90
C CYS A 83 -9.81 9.81 -4.47
N ILE A 84 -9.54 8.51 -4.38
CA ILE A 84 -9.40 7.81 -3.10
C ILE A 84 -7.93 7.84 -2.72
N ALA A 85 -7.63 8.48 -1.58
CA ALA A 85 -6.28 8.52 -1.05
C ALA A 85 -6.06 7.35 -0.10
N ILE A 86 -4.90 6.73 -0.19
CA ILE A 86 -4.48 5.69 0.76
C ILE A 86 -3.28 6.17 1.55
N ASP A 87 -3.32 5.88 2.83
CA ASP A 87 -2.23 6.09 3.77
C ASP A 87 -2.14 4.86 4.68
N PHE A 88 -1.12 4.81 5.50
CA PHE A 88 -0.93 3.69 6.42
C PHE A 88 -1.06 4.18 7.85
N ALA A 89 -1.93 3.53 8.63
CA ALA A 89 -2.04 3.81 10.07
C ALA A 89 -0.73 3.48 10.78
N ARG A 90 -0.04 2.45 10.28
CA ARG A 90 1.31 2.10 10.73
C ARG A 90 2.23 2.19 9.53
N ALA A 91 3.09 3.20 9.51
CA ALA A 91 4.02 3.41 8.41
C ALA A 91 4.93 2.19 8.23
N PRO A 92 5.29 1.84 6.99
CA PRO A 92 6.31 0.83 6.76
C PRO A 92 7.64 1.31 7.34
N ILE A 93 8.45 0.37 7.82
CA ILE A 93 9.68 0.68 8.55
C ILE A 93 10.91 0.20 7.77
N PRO A 94 12.07 0.87 7.96
CA PRO A 94 13.33 0.34 7.47
C PRO A 94 13.71 -0.90 8.29
N HIS A 95 14.53 -1.77 7.70
CA HIS A 95 15.00 -2.99 8.36
C HIS A 95 13.85 -3.92 8.81
N TYR A 96 12.75 -3.89 8.07
CA TYR A 96 11.54 -4.66 8.38
C TYR A 96 11.78 -6.18 8.40
N PHE A 97 12.82 -6.65 7.72
CA PHE A 97 13.20 -8.05 7.66
C PHE A 97 13.90 -8.55 8.93
N ARG A 98 14.21 -7.66 9.87
CA ARG A 98 14.81 -8.04 11.15
C ARG A 98 13.72 -8.35 12.15
N THR A 99 13.75 -9.56 12.66
CA THR A 99 12.82 -10.00 13.72
C THR A 99 13.59 -10.11 15.02
N TYR A 100 13.31 -9.22 15.92
CA TYR A 100 13.89 -9.25 17.25
C TYR A 100 12.86 -9.73 18.25
#